data_d94367ae8172d30f927c5ef98e5e999f
#
_entry.id   d94367ae8172d30f927c5ef98e5e999f
#
_cell.length_a   1.000
_cell.length_b   1.000
_cell.length_c   1.000
_cell.angle_alpha   90.00
_cell.angle_beta   90.00
_cell.angle_gamma   90.00
#
_symmetry.space_group_name_H-M   'P 1'
#
loop_
_entity.id
_entity.type
_entity.pdbx_description
1 polymer ?
#
loop_
_entity_poly.entity_id
_entity_poly.type
_entity_poly.pdbx_seq_one_letter_code
_entity_poly.pdbx_strand_id
1 'polypeptide(L)'
;MSYLVRELKPTFERLIEPLVDLLNKLGTTPNLITILGLLLVAIGSLFLYLGQNFISFIFLLLGALCDAIDGSLARRLGKNSPFGAFFDSLMDRVSDALPFIAISLSSEDKVLSLFSMLAMVFSYTVSYARARAEGLGFELKVGTFERPERWIVLLLGIALDMVLLAVLIIAIGSLFTTLQRAYIFMKIQRR
;
A
#
# COMPACT_ATOMS: atom_id res chain seq x y z
N MET A 1 -7.37 11.14 5.47
CA MET A 1 -5.90 10.99 5.43
C MET A 1 -5.40 10.84 6.85
N SER A 2 -4.54 9.86 7.09
CA SER A 2 -3.91 9.67 8.38
C SER A 2 -3.00 10.86 8.73
N TYR A 3 -2.74 11.05 10.02
CA TYR A 3 -1.87 12.13 10.50
C TYR A 3 -0.46 12.01 9.93
N LEU A 4 0.08 10.78 9.91
CA LEU A 4 1.44 10.48 9.47
C LEU A 4 1.64 10.83 7.98
N VAL A 5 0.69 10.45 7.13
CA VAL A 5 0.72 10.80 5.70
C VAL A 5 0.69 12.31 5.48
N ARG A 6 -0.13 13.03 6.25
CA ARG A 6 -0.26 14.48 6.10
C ARG A 6 1.03 15.22 6.42
N GLU A 7 1.75 14.80 7.46
CA GLU A 7 2.98 15.48 7.92
C GLU A 7 4.22 15.07 7.09
N LEU A 8 4.34 13.79 6.73
CA LEU A 8 5.54 13.29 6.06
C LEU A 8 5.51 13.48 4.53
N LYS A 9 4.33 13.47 3.92
CA LYS A 9 4.19 13.56 2.46
C LYS A 9 4.89 14.76 1.83
N PRO A 10 4.78 16.00 2.34
CA PRO A 10 5.45 17.15 1.74
C PRO A 10 6.98 17.05 1.77
N THR A 11 7.52 16.53 2.87
CA THR A 11 8.98 16.33 3.03
C THR A 11 9.47 15.23 2.09
N PHE A 12 8.74 14.14 2.01
CA PHE A 12 9.06 13.04 1.11
C PHE A 12 9.00 13.48 -0.37
N GLU A 13 7.96 14.20 -0.78
CA GLU A 13 7.83 14.71 -2.16
C GLU A 13 9.01 15.60 -2.55
N ARG A 14 9.50 16.46 -1.64
CA ARG A 14 10.71 17.27 -1.88
C ARG A 14 11.96 16.40 -2.04
N LEU A 15 12.09 15.33 -1.27
CA LEU A 15 13.24 14.44 -1.32
C LEU A 15 13.33 13.68 -2.66
N ILE A 16 12.20 13.26 -3.19
CA ILE A 16 12.15 12.51 -4.45
C ILE A 16 12.06 13.39 -5.69
N GLU A 17 11.90 14.72 -5.53
CA GLU A 17 11.73 15.67 -6.63
C GLU A 17 12.87 15.59 -7.69
N PRO A 18 14.16 15.51 -7.32
CA PRO A 18 15.25 15.40 -8.31
C PRO A 18 15.14 14.11 -9.15
N LEU A 19 14.69 13.00 -8.54
CA LEU A 19 14.49 11.74 -9.22
C LEU A 19 13.29 11.81 -10.18
N VAL A 20 12.20 12.42 -9.74
CA VAL A 20 11.00 12.64 -10.58
C VAL A 20 11.36 13.52 -11.80
N ASP A 21 12.20 14.54 -11.62
CA ASP A 21 12.68 15.39 -12.72
C ASP A 21 13.55 14.64 -13.72
N LEU A 22 14.43 13.78 -13.23
CA LEU A 22 15.24 12.91 -14.08
C LEU A 22 14.37 11.96 -14.91
N LEU A 23 13.41 11.28 -14.26
CA LEU A 23 12.48 10.37 -14.93
C LEU A 23 11.61 11.09 -15.97
N ASN A 24 11.17 12.31 -15.66
CA ASN A 24 10.45 13.15 -16.62
C ASN A 24 11.33 13.49 -17.86
N LYS A 25 12.58 13.88 -17.67
CA LYS A 25 13.53 14.17 -18.77
C LYS A 25 13.79 12.93 -19.63
N LEU A 26 13.79 11.74 -19.02
CA LEU A 26 13.95 10.46 -19.74
C LEU A 26 12.66 10.02 -20.47
N GLY A 27 11.57 10.78 -20.37
CA GLY A 27 10.29 10.45 -21.01
C GLY A 27 9.56 9.25 -20.38
N THR A 28 9.91 8.90 -19.14
CA THR A 28 9.29 7.79 -18.43
C THR A 28 7.82 8.08 -18.14
N THR A 29 6.95 7.07 -18.30
CA THR A 29 5.53 7.19 -18.00
C THR A 29 5.22 6.71 -16.57
N PRO A 30 4.24 7.31 -15.87
CA PRO A 30 3.83 6.84 -14.54
C PRO A 30 3.49 5.35 -14.53
N ASN A 31 2.72 4.87 -15.51
CA ASN A 31 2.33 3.46 -15.59
C ASN A 31 3.54 2.49 -15.69
N LEU A 32 4.63 2.92 -16.31
CA LEU A 32 5.86 2.11 -16.37
C LEU A 32 6.49 1.96 -14.98
N ILE A 33 6.48 3.03 -14.18
CA ILE A 33 6.98 3.00 -12.79
C ILE A 33 6.08 2.14 -11.92
N THR A 34 4.75 2.22 -12.09
CA THR A 34 3.79 1.34 -11.40
C THR A 34 4.07 -0.14 -11.70
N ILE A 35 4.30 -0.50 -12.98
CA ILE A 35 4.64 -1.89 -13.37
C ILE A 35 5.99 -2.31 -12.76
N LEU A 36 6.99 -1.45 -12.81
CA LEU A 36 8.29 -1.72 -12.18
C LEU A 36 8.13 -1.95 -10.67
N GLY A 37 7.35 -1.11 -10.00
CA GLY A 37 7.03 -1.25 -8.58
C GLY A 37 6.39 -2.61 -8.27
N LEU A 38 5.40 -3.01 -9.06
CA LEU A 38 4.75 -4.32 -8.91
C LEU A 38 5.74 -5.49 -9.11
N LEU A 39 6.63 -5.41 -10.10
CA LEU A 39 7.64 -6.44 -10.33
C LEU A 39 8.62 -6.53 -9.15
N LEU A 40 9.06 -5.40 -8.60
CA LEU A 40 9.91 -5.37 -7.42
C LEU A 40 9.21 -5.98 -6.20
N VAL A 41 7.93 -5.66 -5.98
CA VAL A 41 7.13 -6.27 -4.91
C VAL A 41 6.98 -7.78 -5.12
N ALA A 42 6.76 -8.24 -6.36
CA ALA A 42 6.67 -9.67 -6.66
C ALA A 42 7.99 -10.40 -6.37
N ILE A 43 9.12 -9.82 -6.76
CA ILE A 43 10.46 -10.36 -6.46
C ILE A 43 10.69 -10.36 -4.94
N GLY A 44 10.38 -9.26 -4.24
CA GLY A 44 10.50 -9.18 -2.79
C GLY A 44 9.63 -10.22 -2.07
N SER A 45 8.41 -10.43 -2.53
CA SER A 45 7.51 -11.45 -1.99
C SER A 45 8.02 -12.87 -2.24
N LEU A 46 8.66 -13.11 -3.39
CA LEU A 46 9.32 -14.40 -3.66
C LEU A 46 10.48 -14.65 -2.67
N PHE A 47 11.32 -13.65 -2.42
CA PHE A 47 12.39 -13.77 -1.43
C PHE A 47 11.84 -13.93 0.00
N LEU A 48 10.71 -13.31 0.31
CA LEU A 48 10.02 -13.50 1.59
C LEU A 48 9.52 -14.95 1.75
N TYR A 49 8.93 -15.51 0.69
CA TYR A 49 8.53 -16.92 0.65
C TYR A 49 9.73 -17.87 0.84
N LEU A 50 10.90 -17.52 0.31
CA LEU A 50 12.15 -18.30 0.45
C LEU A 50 12.86 -18.07 1.81
N GLY A 51 12.28 -17.30 2.73
CA GLY A 51 12.87 -17.01 4.05
C GLY A 51 14.04 -16.02 4.02
N GLN A 52 14.24 -15.30 2.92
CA GLN A 52 15.34 -14.33 2.76
C GLN A 52 14.88 -12.91 3.11
N ASN A 53 14.60 -12.69 4.40
CA ASN A 53 13.96 -11.47 4.90
C ASN A 53 14.71 -10.18 4.51
N PHE A 54 16.04 -10.15 4.58
CA PHE A 54 16.82 -8.95 4.25
C PHE A 54 16.71 -8.56 2.77
N ILE A 55 16.82 -9.56 1.86
CA ILE A 55 16.68 -9.30 0.42
C ILE A 55 15.23 -8.90 0.10
N SER A 56 14.27 -9.60 0.70
CA SER A 56 12.86 -9.26 0.59
C SER A 56 12.60 -7.81 0.98
N PHE A 57 13.09 -7.39 2.15
CA PHE A 57 12.95 -6.01 2.64
C PHE A 57 13.42 -4.98 1.60
N ILE A 58 14.60 -5.20 0.98
CA ILE A 58 15.15 -4.28 -0.02
C ILE A 58 14.20 -4.16 -1.22
N PHE A 59 13.76 -5.30 -1.79
CA PHE A 59 12.88 -5.28 -2.95
C PHE A 59 11.50 -4.72 -2.65
N LEU A 60 10.91 -5.04 -1.51
CA LEU A 60 9.62 -4.50 -1.08
C LEU A 60 9.72 -2.98 -0.81
N LEU A 61 10.79 -2.51 -0.21
CA LEU A 61 11.04 -1.07 0.00
C LEU A 61 11.16 -0.33 -1.34
N LEU A 62 11.94 -0.87 -2.29
CA LEU A 62 12.07 -0.28 -3.61
C LEU A 62 10.73 -0.24 -4.36
N GLY A 63 9.92 -1.30 -4.24
CA GLY A 63 8.57 -1.35 -4.81
C GLY A 63 7.64 -0.28 -4.21
N ALA A 64 7.65 -0.12 -2.88
CA ALA A 64 6.89 0.93 -2.21
C ALA A 64 7.35 2.35 -2.59
N LEU A 65 8.65 2.56 -2.86
CA LEU A 65 9.18 3.82 -3.35
C LEU A 65 8.71 4.11 -4.78
N CYS A 66 8.66 3.11 -5.67
CA CYS A 66 8.14 3.26 -7.03
C CYS A 66 6.69 3.77 -7.02
N ASP A 67 5.84 3.22 -6.17
CA ASP A 67 4.46 3.67 -5.98
C ASP A 67 4.35 5.15 -5.55
N ALA A 68 5.21 5.60 -4.66
CA ALA A 68 5.23 7.01 -4.27
C ALA A 68 5.76 7.93 -5.39
N ILE A 69 6.67 7.41 -6.24
CA ILE A 69 7.26 8.15 -7.37
C ILE A 69 6.25 8.27 -8.51
N ASP A 70 5.52 7.22 -8.88
CA ASP A 70 4.60 7.23 -10.03
C ASP A 70 3.46 8.25 -9.83
N GLY A 71 2.88 8.30 -8.62
CA GLY A 71 1.89 9.32 -8.27
C GLY A 71 2.45 10.76 -8.33
N SER A 72 3.70 10.96 -7.94
CA SER A 72 4.36 12.28 -8.02
C SER A 72 4.67 12.65 -9.46
N LEU A 73 5.12 11.68 -10.27
CA LEU A 73 5.37 11.86 -11.70
C LEU A 73 4.08 12.17 -12.47
N ALA A 74 2.98 11.48 -12.17
CA ALA A 74 1.67 11.71 -12.78
C ALA A 74 1.18 13.14 -12.53
N ARG A 75 1.28 13.62 -11.29
CA ARG A 75 0.93 15.01 -10.93
C ARG A 75 1.79 16.03 -11.65
N ARG A 76 3.10 15.81 -11.73
CA ARG A 76 4.04 16.73 -12.38
C ARG A 76 3.85 16.83 -13.90
N LEU A 77 3.51 15.72 -14.54
CA LEU A 77 3.23 15.67 -15.99
C LEU A 77 1.84 16.20 -16.37
N GLY A 78 0.96 16.47 -15.39
CA GLY A 78 -0.45 16.78 -15.66
C GLY A 78 -1.19 15.62 -16.37
N LYS A 79 -0.63 14.42 -16.35
CA LYS A 79 -1.16 13.21 -17.01
C LYS A 79 -2.07 12.40 -16.06
N ASN A 80 -2.93 13.08 -15.33
CA ASN A 80 -3.94 12.43 -14.50
C ASN A 80 -5.07 11.93 -15.40
N SER A 81 -4.92 10.73 -15.99
CA SER A 81 -5.98 10.10 -16.76
C SER A 81 -6.84 9.19 -15.90
N PRO A 82 -8.16 9.05 -16.20
CA PRO A 82 -9.00 8.08 -15.50
C PRO A 82 -8.47 6.64 -15.59
N PHE A 83 -7.91 6.27 -16.74
CA PHE A 83 -7.26 4.97 -16.91
C PHE A 83 -6.03 4.81 -16.02
N GLY A 84 -5.17 5.82 -15.93
CA GLY A 84 -3.99 5.77 -15.07
C GLY A 84 -4.35 5.60 -13.60
N ALA A 85 -5.35 6.35 -13.11
CA ALA A 85 -5.84 6.23 -11.74
C ALA A 85 -6.48 4.85 -11.45
N PHE A 86 -7.22 4.30 -12.42
CA PHE A 86 -7.77 2.95 -12.31
C PHE A 86 -6.68 1.89 -12.29
N PHE A 87 -5.72 2.00 -13.22
CA PHE A 87 -4.60 1.06 -13.35
C PHE A 87 -3.73 1.04 -12.09
N ASP A 88 -3.35 2.20 -11.59
CA ASP A 88 -2.61 2.36 -10.33
C ASP A 88 -3.36 1.69 -9.17
N SER A 89 -4.64 2.02 -9.00
CA SER A 89 -5.48 1.42 -7.95
C SER A 89 -5.58 -0.11 -8.05
N LEU A 90 -5.56 -0.68 -9.26
CA LEU A 90 -5.59 -2.12 -9.46
C LEU A 90 -4.24 -2.76 -9.11
N MET A 91 -3.13 -2.17 -9.60
CA MET A 91 -1.78 -2.65 -9.31
C MET A 91 -1.45 -2.57 -7.82
N ASP A 92 -1.92 -1.53 -7.14
CA ASP A 92 -1.88 -1.39 -5.69
C ASP A 92 -2.47 -2.59 -4.96
N ARG A 93 -3.63 -3.08 -5.41
CA ARG A 93 -4.26 -4.25 -4.76
C ARG A 93 -3.44 -5.50 -4.95
N VAL A 94 -2.89 -5.70 -6.16
CA VAL A 94 -2.01 -6.86 -6.41
C VAL A 94 -0.75 -6.75 -5.55
N SER A 95 -0.10 -5.59 -5.52
CA SER A 95 1.09 -5.33 -4.70
C SER A 95 0.83 -5.55 -3.21
N ASP A 96 -0.31 -5.08 -2.69
CA ASP A 96 -0.67 -5.26 -1.27
C ASP A 96 -0.90 -6.74 -0.91
N ALA A 97 -1.34 -7.60 -1.86
CA ALA A 97 -1.61 -9.02 -1.60
C ALA A 97 -0.35 -9.89 -1.54
N LEU A 98 0.61 -9.63 -2.43
CA LEU A 98 1.73 -10.53 -2.67
C LEU A 98 2.56 -10.86 -1.41
N PRO A 99 2.95 -9.89 -0.55
CA PRO A 99 3.70 -10.20 0.66
C PRO A 99 2.90 -11.07 1.64
N PHE A 100 1.59 -10.82 1.81
CA PHE A 100 0.76 -11.60 2.71
C PHE A 100 0.56 -13.02 2.23
N ILE A 101 0.41 -13.21 0.92
CA ILE A 101 0.36 -14.56 0.29
C ILE A 101 1.69 -15.29 0.55
N ALA A 102 2.82 -14.62 0.33
CA ALA A 102 4.14 -15.19 0.56
C ALA A 102 4.33 -15.63 2.02
N ILE A 103 3.99 -14.77 3.00
CA ILE A 103 4.06 -15.07 4.42
C ILE A 103 3.16 -16.27 4.78
N SER A 104 1.92 -16.26 4.27
CA SER A 104 0.96 -17.34 4.57
C SER A 104 1.40 -18.68 4.02
N LEU A 105 1.98 -18.72 2.82
CA LEU A 105 2.41 -19.96 2.15
C LEU A 105 3.74 -20.50 2.68
N SER A 106 4.63 -19.64 3.17
CA SER A 106 5.94 -20.05 3.71
C SER A 106 5.88 -20.48 5.17
N SER A 107 4.81 -20.12 5.89
CA SER A 107 4.72 -20.36 7.33
C SER A 107 4.12 -21.74 7.66
N GLU A 108 4.82 -22.49 8.53
CA GLU A 108 4.28 -23.66 9.20
C GLU A 108 3.39 -23.30 10.41
N ASP A 109 3.57 -22.08 10.94
CA ASP A 109 2.73 -21.56 12.03
C ASP A 109 1.35 -21.14 11.50
N LYS A 110 0.33 -21.87 11.91
CA LYS A 110 -1.06 -21.62 11.53
C LYS A 110 -1.56 -20.24 12.00
N VAL A 111 -1.04 -19.73 13.10
CA VAL A 111 -1.41 -18.40 13.61
C VAL A 111 -0.86 -17.33 12.68
N LEU A 112 0.41 -17.39 12.31
CA LEU A 112 1.03 -16.47 11.35
C LEU A 112 0.33 -16.53 10.00
N SER A 113 0.04 -17.73 9.47
CA SER A 113 -0.67 -17.92 8.22
C SER A 113 -2.08 -17.30 8.27
N LEU A 114 -2.86 -17.57 9.32
CA LEU A 114 -4.20 -17.02 9.50
C LEU A 114 -4.20 -15.50 9.57
N PHE A 115 -3.34 -14.91 10.42
CA PHE A 115 -3.30 -13.45 10.56
C PHE A 115 -2.75 -12.76 9.31
N SER A 116 -1.90 -13.41 8.53
CA SER A 116 -1.47 -12.89 7.22
C SER A 116 -2.65 -12.79 6.24
N MET A 117 -3.48 -13.83 6.16
CA MET A 117 -4.72 -13.80 5.36
C MET A 117 -5.70 -12.73 5.86
N LEU A 118 -5.91 -12.61 7.18
CA LEU A 118 -6.77 -11.57 7.76
C LEU A 118 -6.24 -10.16 7.49
N ALA A 119 -4.92 -9.95 7.58
CA ALA A 119 -4.28 -8.68 7.26
C ALA A 119 -4.54 -8.30 5.79
N MET A 120 -4.42 -9.25 4.86
CA MET A 120 -4.74 -9.05 3.45
C MET A 120 -6.22 -8.68 3.26
N VAL A 121 -7.14 -9.47 3.79
CA VAL A 121 -8.59 -9.24 3.64
C VAL A 121 -9.01 -7.88 4.20
N PHE A 122 -8.57 -7.54 5.42
CA PHE A 122 -8.91 -6.26 6.03
C PHE A 122 -8.23 -5.08 5.34
N SER A 123 -7.01 -5.23 4.81
CA SER A 123 -6.37 -4.21 3.97
C SER A 123 -7.19 -3.90 2.72
N TYR A 124 -7.77 -4.93 2.10
CA TYR A 124 -8.67 -4.76 0.96
C TYR A 124 -9.98 -4.10 1.35
N THR A 125 -10.59 -4.49 2.47
CA THR A 125 -11.85 -3.87 2.92
C THR A 125 -11.69 -2.40 3.26
N VAL A 126 -10.54 -1.97 3.84
CA VAL A 126 -10.21 -0.54 4.00
C VAL A 126 -10.30 0.19 2.68
N SER A 127 -9.62 -0.31 1.66
CA SER A 127 -9.55 0.33 0.35
C SER A 127 -10.88 0.28 -0.39
N TYR A 128 -11.56 -0.86 -0.35
CA TYR A 128 -12.87 -1.05 -0.97
C TYR A 128 -13.94 -0.14 -0.36
N ALA A 129 -13.97 -0.01 0.97
CA ALA A 129 -14.93 0.85 1.66
C ALA A 129 -14.84 2.30 1.17
N ARG A 130 -13.63 2.82 0.95
CA ARG A 130 -13.43 4.16 0.40
C ARG A 130 -13.88 4.24 -1.06
N ALA A 131 -13.37 3.35 -1.91
CA ALA A 131 -13.72 3.35 -3.34
C ALA A 131 -15.23 3.18 -3.55
N ARG A 132 -15.89 2.35 -2.73
CA ARG A 132 -17.34 2.16 -2.81
C ARG A 132 -18.13 3.40 -2.38
N ALA A 133 -17.70 4.07 -1.30
CA ALA A 133 -18.32 5.33 -0.87
C ALA A 133 -18.18 6.41 -1.95
N GLU A 134 -17.00 6.59 -2.53
CA GLU A 134 -16.73 7.53 -3.62
C GLU A 134 -17.56 7.18 -4.87
N GLY A 135 -17.69 5.90 -5.21
CA GLY A 135 -18.57 5.42 -6.30
C GLY A 135 -20.08 5.60 -6.05
N LEU A 136 -20.49 5.84 -4.81
CA LEU A 136 -21.85 6.23 -4.43
C LEU A 136 -22.04 7.76 -4.32
N GLY A 137 -21.01 8.55 -4.66
CA GLY A 137 -21.02 10.01 -4.60
C GLY A 137 -20.70 10.61 -3.24
N PHE A 138 -20.21 9.81 -2.28
CA PHE A 138 -19.84 10.27 -0.93
C PHE A 138 -18.33 10.33 -0.76
N GLU A 139 -17.82 11.48 -0.30
CA GLU A 139 -16.41 11.64 -0.01
C GLU A 139 -16.06 11.03 1.36
N LEU A 140 -15.21 9.99 1.39
CA LEU A 140 -14.82 9.27 2.60
C LEU A 140 -13.31 9.38 2.86
N LYS A 141 -12.84 10.59 3.21
CA LYS A 141 -11.41 10.89 3.49
C LYS A 141 -11.01 10.63 4.96
N VAL A 142 -11.47 9.53 5.53
CA VAL A 142 -11.17 9.16 6.92
C VAL A 142 -10.47 7.82 6.96
N GLY A 143 -9.58 7.65 7.93
CA GLY A 143 -8.87 6.41 8.18
C GLY A 143 -7.66 6.68 9.09
N THR A 144 -7.49 5.85 10.12
CA THR A 144 -6.35 5.93 11.04
C THR A 144 -5.20 5.05 10.62
N PHE A 145 -5.47 3.95 9.91
CA PHE A 145 -4.49 2.98 9.47
C PHE A 145 -4.67 2.74 7.95
N GLU A 146 -4.11 3.65 7.15
CA GLU A 146 -4.20 3.64 5.70
C GLU A 146 -3.04 2.82 5.07
N ARG A 147 -2.90 2.83 3.74
CA ARG A 147 -1.90 2.03 3.02
C ARG A 147 -0.45 2.32 3.43
N PRO A 148 -0.01 3.57 3.58
CA PRO A 148 1.39 3.83 3.98
C PRO A 148 1.74 3.28 5.36
N GLU A 149 0.83 3.38 6.35
CA GLU A 149 1.06 2.82 7.67
C GLU A 149 1.21 1.29 7.62
N ARG A 150 0.39 0.62 6.81
CA ARG A 150 0.49 -0.85 6.63
C ARG A 150 1.83 -1.25 6.04
N TRP A 151 2.29 -0.52 5.00
CA TRP A 151 3.58 -0.79 4.38
C TRP A 151 4.75 -0.53 5.32
N ILE A 152 4.72 0.56 6.11
CA ILE A 152 5.75 0.84 7.12
C ILE A 152 5.81 -0.29 8.15
N VAL A 153 4.66 -0.71 8.70
CA VAL A 153 4.61 -1.79 9.70
C VAL A 153 5.10 -3.11 9.10
N LEU A 154 4.72 -3.44 7.87
CA LEU A 154 5.16 -4.66 7.20
C LEU A 154 6.68 -4.65 6.99
N LEU A 155 7.23 -3.58 6.44
CA LEU A 155 8.66 -3.43 6.19
C LEU A 155 9.47 -3.50 7.48
N LEU A 156 9.03 -2.82 8.54
CA LEU A 156 9.67 -2.89 9.85
C LEU A 156 9.60 -4.30 10.44
N GLY A 157 8.46 -4.97 10.31
CA GLY A 157 8.31 -6.36 10.78
C GLY A 157 9.24 -7.34 10.07
N ILE A 158 9.44 -7.17 8.77
CA ILE A 158 10.38 -7.99 7.98
C ILE A 158 11.84 -7.65 8.36
N ALA A 159 12.18 -6.36 8.46
CA ALA A 159 13.53 -5.90 8.77
C ALA A 159 14.00 -6.32 10.18
N LEU A 160 13.06 -6.38 11.14
CA LEU A 160 13.33 -6.74 12.55
C LEU A 160 13.04 -8.21 12.86
N ASP A 161 12.71 -9.01 11.86
CA ASP A 161 12.28 -10.42 12.01
C ASP A 161 11.07 -10.61 12.95
N MET A 162 10.18 -9.63 12.96
CA MET A 162 8.97 -9.58 13.80
C MET A 162 7.69 -9.68 12.95
N VAL A 163 7.68 -10.59 11.95
CA VAL A 163 6.62 -10.68 10.94
C VAL A 163 5.26 -10.98 11.56
N LEU A 164 5.18 -11.87 12.56
CA LEU A 164 3.92 -12.16 13.27
C LEU A 164 3.33 -10.90 13.91
N LEU A 165 4.15 -10.12 14.61
CA LEU A 165 3.69 -8.89 15.24
C LEU A 165 3.20 -7.87 14.18
N ALA A 166 3.90 -7.76 13.06
CA ALA A 166 3.51 -6.87 11.98
C ALA A 166 2.15 -7.24 11.38
N VAL A 167 1.91 -8.53 11.04
CA VAL A 167 0.62 -8.95 10.47
C VAL A 167 -0.53 -8.81 11.48
N LEU A 168 -0.28 -9.02 12.78
CA LEU A 168 -1.26 -8.78 13.84
C LEU A 168 -1.67 -7.28 13.89
N ILE A 169 -0.69 -6.39 13.92
CA ILE A 169 -0.94 -4.93 13.93
C ILE A 169 -1.69 -4.52 12.66
N ILE A 170 -1.30 -5.05 11.49
CA ILE A 170 -1.96 -4.72 10.22
C ILE A 170 -3.39 -5.24 10.20
N ALA A 171 -3.65 -6.47 10.64
CA ALA A 171 -4.99 -7.03 10.68
C ALA A 171 -5.92 -6.22 11.60
N ILE A 172 -5.48 -5.94 12.83
CA ILE A 172 -6.27 -5.19 13.82
C ILE A 172 -6.48 -3.74 13.38
N GLY A 173 -5.44 -3.05 12.94
CA GLY A 173 -5.50 -1.66 12.50
C GLY A 173 -6.37 -1.46 11.25
N SER A 174 -6.30 -2.41 10.30
CA SER A 174 -7.13 -2.41 9.09
C SER A 174 -8.60 -2.71 9.41
N LEU A 175 -8.88 -3.69 10.28
CA LEU A 175 -10.23 -3.97 10.76
C LEU A 175 -10.84 -2.73 11.44
N PHE A 176 -10.09 -2.11 12.36
CA PHE A 176 -10.54 -0.89 13.03
C PHE A 176 -10.86 0.23 12.02
N THR A 177 -9.99 0.46 11.04
CA THR A 177 -10.19 1.48 10.01
C THR A 177 -11.40 1.17 9.12
N THR A 178 -11.64 -0.11 8.81
CA THR A 178 -12.83 -0.55 8.06
C THR A 178 -14.11 -0.22 8.84
N LEU A 179 -14.15 -0.57 10.13
CA LEU A 179 -15.29 -0.26 11.01
C LEU A 179 -15.50 1.25 11.17
N GLN A 180 -14.43 2.01 11.32
CA GLN A 180 -14.47 3.47 11.37
C GLN A 180 -15.09 4.05 10.09
N ARG A 181 -14.69 3.58 8.91
CA ARG A 181 -15.24 4.00 7.62
C ARG A 181 -16.72 3.66 7.49
N ALA A 182 -17.11 2.44 7.87
CA ALA A 182 -18.51 2.02 7.86
C ALA A 182 -19.38 2.89 8.78
N TYR A 183 -18.91 3.15 10.00
CA TYR A 183 -19.62 4.00 10.96
C TYR A 183 -19.80 5.45 10.45
N ILE A 184 -18.73 6.04 9.90
CA ILE A 184 -18.77 7.40 9.39
C ILE A 184 -19.67 7.49 8.15
N PHE A 185 -19.61 6.49 7.26
CA PHE A 185 -20.49 6.42 6.10
C PHE A 185 -21.98 6.41 6.51
N MET A 186 -22.36 5.56 7.48
CA MET A 186 -23.72 5.54 8.02
C MET A 186 -24.16 6.90 8.58
N LYS A 187 -23.25 7.65 9.20
CA LYS A 187 -23.55 8.97 9.76
C LYS A 187 -23.72 10.05 8.67
N ILE A 188 -22.94 9.98 7.59
CA ILE A 188 -23.03 10.93 6.47
C ILE A 188 -24.32 10.70 5.69
N GLN A 189 -24.71 9.45 5.44
CA GLN A 189 -25.92 9.11 4.67
C GLN A 189 -27.22 9.57 5.37
N ARG A 190 -27.20 9.75 6.68
CA ARG A 190 -28.38 10.20 7.46
C ARG A 190 -28.58 11.71 7.48
N ARG A 191 -27.66 12.47 6.88
CA ARG A 191 -27.74 13.95 6.75
C ARG A 191 -28.19 14.36 5.37
#